data_99947303d12cbc4f7bdb68a1c1490765
#
_entry.id   99947303d12cbc4f7bdb68a1c1490765
#
_cell.length_a   1.000
_cell.length_b   1.000
_cell.length_c   1.000
_cell.angle_alpha   90.00
_cell.angle_beta   90.00
_cell.angle_gamma   90.00
#
_symmetry.space_group_name_H-M   'P 1'
#
loop_
_entity.id
_entity.type
_entity.pdbx_description
1 polymer ?
#
loop_
_entity_poly.entity_id
_entity_poly.type
_entity_poly.pdbx_seq_one_letter_code
_entity_poly.pdbx_strand_id
1 'polypeptide(L)'
;MATVAKTAEWDARDAANMRGVLDAQRASFTAELPVTAATRRDRLNRALDVVLANKDRFAAAMSEDFGPRSTELSLVTDIMASIKPLKHALKHLDAWMKPEKRKLDFPMGLLGAKARVEWQPKGVVGILSPWNFPVNLTFAPLAGLLAAGNRAMIKPSEYTPVTSALMKEVLEAAFDQTEIAVITGGPEVGKAFTELPFDHIIFTGATSVARHVMAAAAKNLVPLTLELGGKSPTIISRSADVASATERVAMGKLMNAGQICLAPDYLLVPEEKEGEIVEGLKAATAKMYPTMLANPDYTSVLGARHRERLEAHVEDARAKGADVVVVNPANEDFSKQNTNKMPLHIIRGATDEMTVMQEEIFGPVLVSMTFRTPAEVVDLANNTRYGLAATVW
;
A
#
# COMPACT_ATOMS: atom_id res chain seq x y z
N MET A 1 11.78 18.60 -15.81
CA MET A 1 10.31 18.67 -16.00
C MET A 1 9.90 17.41 -16.74
N ALA A 2 9.53 16.37 -16.02
CA ALA A 2 8.89 15.22 -16.65
C ALA A 2 7.49 15.68 -17.07
N THR A 3 7.30 15.83 -18.37
CA THR A 3 6.02 16.10 -18.98
C THR A 3 5.11 14.93 -18.60
N VAL A 4 4.12 15.17 -17.75
CA VAL A 4 3.01 14.23 -17.56
C VAL A 4 2.51 13.95 -18.98
N ALA A 5 2.74 12.73 -19.45
CA ALA A 5 2.25 12.31 -20.75
C ALA A 5 0.75 12.64 -20.73
N LYS A 6 0.29 13.45 -21.70
CA LYS A 6 -1.13 13.71 -21.89
C LYS A 6 -1.82 12.36 -21.88
N THR A 7 -2.55 12.07 -20.81
CA THR A 7 -3.45 10.91 -20.77
C THR A 7 -4.32 11.04 -21.99
N ALA A 8 -4.26 10.06 -22.90
CA ALA A 8 -5.17 10.01 -24.03
C ALA A 8 -6.58 10.23 -23.47
N GLU A 9 -7.37 11.07 -24.14
CA GLU A 9 -8.74 11.32 -23.72
C GLU A 9 -9.48 9.98 -23.65
N TRP A 10 -10.00 9.68 -22.46
CA TRP A 10 -10.82 8.50 -22.21
C TRP A 10 -12.08 8.57 -23.04
N ASP A 11 -12.38 7.53 -23.84
CA ASP A 11 -13.56 7.48 -24.66
C ASP A 11 -14.40 6.20 -24.41
N ALA A 12 -15.58 6.15 -25.01
CA ALA A 12 -16.48 5.01 -24.88
C ALA A 12 -15.89 3.68 -25.43
N ARG A 13 -14.88 3.76 -26.33
CA ARG A 13 -14.18 2.58 -26.87
C ARG A 13 -13.30 1.93 -25.81
N ASP A 14 -12.66 2.72 -24.97
CA ASP A 14 -11.82 2.21 -23.88
C ASP A 14 -12.65 1.46 -22.84
N ALA A 15 -13.85 1.98 -22.51
CA ALA A 15 -14.78 1.29 -21.62
C ALA A 15 -15.29 -0.03 -22.23
N ALA A 16 -15.63 -0.02 -23.52
CA ALA A 16 -16.06 -1.21 -24.25
C ALA A 16 -14.93 -2.26 -24.33
N ASN A 17 -13.68 -1.81 -24.53
CA ASN A 17 -12.51 -2.69 -24.55
C ASN A 17 -12.30 -3.37 -23.18
N MET A 18 -12.35 -2.64 -22.07
CA MET A 18 -12.25 -3.23 -20.73
C MET A 18 -13.38 -4.24 -20.47
N ARG A 19 -14.60 -3.94 -20.90
CA ARG A 19 -15.71 -4.87 -20.78
C ARG A 19 -15.47 -6.13 -21.60
N GLY A 20 -14.96 -6.00 -22.83
CA GLY A 20 -14.60 -7.13 -23.70
C GLY A 20 -13.54 -8.04 -23.07
N VAL A 21 -12.52 -7.44 -22.40
CA VAL A 21 -11.50 -8.20 -21.67
C VAL A 21 -12.13 -8.98 -20.51
N LEU A 22 -13.00 -8.37 -19.71
CA LEU A 22 -13.71 -9.04 -18.63
C LEU A 22 -14.54 -10.22 -19.12
N ASP A 23 -15.29 -10.03 -20.21
CA ASP A 23 -16.16 -11.06 -20.77
C ASP A 23 -15.32 -12.23 -21.36
N ALA A 24 -14.18 -11.94 -22.00
CA ALA A 24 -13.24 -12.95 -22.47
C ALA A 24 -12.60 -13.74 -21.31
N GLN A 25 -12.22 -13.07 -20.24
CA GLN A 25 -11.72 -13.74 -19.02
C GLN A 25 -12.77 -14.64 -18.39
N ARG A 26 -14.05 -14.22 -18.34
CA ARG A 26 -15.16 -15.06 -17.84
C ARG A 26 -15.39 -16.28 -18.69
N ALA A 27 -15.41 -16.12 -20.00
CA ALA A 27 -15.56 -17.24 -20.92
C ALA A 27 -14.42 -18.27 -20.75
N SER A 28 -13.19 -17.78 -20.70
CA SER A 28 -12.00 -18.62 -20.48
C SER A 28 -12.01 -19.28 -19.09
N PHE A 29 -12.42 -18.57 -18.05
CA PHE A 29 -12.55 -19.12 -16.70
C PHE A 29 -13.58 -20.27 -16.66
N THR A 30 -14.75 -20.06 -17.23
CA THR A 30 -15.83 -21.05 -17.25
C THR A 30 -15.43 -22.31 -18.03
N ALA A 31 -14.74 -22.13 -19.14
CA ALA A 31 -14.26 -23.25 -19.96
C ALA A 31 -13.17 -24.11 -19.28
N GLU A 32 -12.41 -23.51 -18.34
CA GLU A 32 -11.31 -24.20 -17.64
C GLU A 32 -11.76 -24.93 -16.36
N LEU A 33 -12.97 -24.72 -15.87
CA LEU A 33 -13.42 -25.34 -14.61
C LEU A 33 -13.48 -26.86 -14.70
N PRO A 34 -13.00 -27.57 -13.65
CA PRO A 34 -12.38 -27.06 -12.43
C PRO A 34 -10.88 -26.72 -12.64
N VAL A 35 -10.45 -25.55 -12.17
CA VAL A 35 -9.05 -25.11 -12.28
C VAL A 35 -8.15 -26.02 -11.44
N THR A 36 -7.25 -26.75 -12.10
CA THR A 36 -6.41 -27.76 -11.45
C THR A 36 -5.28 -27.17 -10.61
N ALA A 37 -4.74 -27.96 -9.67
CA ALA A 37 -3.54 -27.57 -8.91
C ALA A 37 -2.33 -27.32 -9.83
N ALA A 38 -2.19 -28.08 -10.92
CA ALA A 38 -1.12 -27.89 -11.89
C ALA A 38 -1.21 -26.53 -12.57
N THR A 39 -2.40 -26.14 -13.04
CA THR A 39 -2.64 -24.83 -13.65
C THR A 39 -2.36 -23.67 -12.68
N ARG A 40 -2.84 -23.79 -11.44
CA ARG A 40 -2.61 -22.74 -10.41
C ARG A 40 -1.13 -22.60 -10.09
N ARG A 41 -0.41 -23.72 -10.00
CA ARG A 41 1.04 -23.76 -9.77
C ARG A 41 1.83 -23.15 -10.92
N ASP A 42 1.44 -23.44 -12.16
CA ASP A 42 2.03 -22.84 -13.35
C ASP A 42 1.90 -21.31 -13.32
N ARG A 43 0.70 -20.79 -13.09
CA ARG A 43 0.45 -19.35 -12.99
C ARG A 43 1.25 -18.67 -11.87
N LEU A 44 1.34 -19.32 -10.70
CA LEU A 44 2.14 -18.81 -9.57
C LEU A 44 3.64 -18.77 -9.90
N ASN A 45 4.16 -19.81 -10.58
CA ASN A 45 5.56 -19.82 -11.01
C ASN A 45 5.84 -18.73 -12.04
N ARG A 46 5.01 -18.60 -13.07
CA ARG A 46 5.15 -17.50 -14.06
C ARG A 46 5.12 -16.12 -13.41
N ALA A 47 4.23 -15.89 -12.44
CA ALA A 47 4.18 -14.63 -11.70
C ALA A 47 5.46 -14.41 -10.86
N LEU A 48 6.01 -15.46 -10.25
CA LEU A 48 7.27 -15.39 -9.52
C LEU A 48 8.45 -15.09 -10.46
N ASP A 49 8.50 -15.74 -11.61
CA ASP A 49 9.54 -15.55 -12.62
C ASP A 49 9.51 -14.12 -13.19
N VAL A 50 8.33 -13.55 -13.42
CA VAL A 50 8.17 -12.14 -13.82
C VAL A 50 8.83 -11.20 -12.82
N VAL A 51 8.59 -11.39 -11.52
CA VAL A 51 9.17 -10.53 -10.47
C VAL A 51 10.69 -10.72 -10.41
N LEU A 52 11.16 -11.96 -10.42
CA LEU A 52 12.59 -12.27 -10.31
C LEU A 52 13.41 -11.80 -11.51
N ALA A 53 12.90 -12.01 -12.72
CA ALA A 53 13.59 -11.63 -13.95
C ALA A 53 13.64 -10.11 -14.16
N ASN A 54 12.69 -9.35 -13.61
CA ASN A 54 12.59 -7.92 -13.83
C ASN A 54 12.87 -7.06 -12.59
N LYS A 55 13.46 -7.63 -11.54
CA LYS A 55 13.69 -6.94 -10.25
C LYS A 55 14.41 -5.60 -10.39
N ASP A 56 15.48 -5.56 -11.18
CA ASP A 56 16.29 -4.36 -11.36
C ASP A 56 15.57 -3.32 -12.25
N ARG A 57 14.81 -3.78 -13.26
CA ARG A 57 13.96 -2.93 -14.09
C ARG A 57 12.85 -2.26 -13.27
N PHE A 58 12.20 -3.01 -12.38
CA PHE A 58 11.20 -2.47 -11.47
C PHE A 58 11.80 -1.45 -10.49
N ALA A 59 12.97 -1.75 -9.91
CA ALA A 59 13.64 -0.80 -9.00
C ALA A 59 14.00 0.51 -9.72
N ALA A 60 14.49 0.45 -10.95
CA ALA A 60 14.79 1.60 -11.77
C ALA A 60 13.53 2.41 -12.14
N ALA A 61 12.45 1.73 -12.57
CA ALA A 61 11.17 2.36 -12.89
C ALA A 61 10.55 3.09 -11.69
N MET A 62 10.58 2.47 -10.50
CA MET A 62 10.12 3.11 -9.27
C MET A 62 10.98 4.32 -8.90
N SER A 63 12.29 4.27 -9.09
CA SER A 63 13.16 5.41 -8.83
C SER A 63 12.87 6.57 -9.80
N GLU A 64 12.57 6.28 -11.07
CA GLU A 64 12.16 7.29 -12.05
C GLU A 64 10.82 7.94 -11.68
N ASP A 65 9.82 7.14 -11.30
CA ASP A 65 8.50 7.64 -10.88
C ASP A 65 8.58 8.53 -9.62
N PHE A 66 9.40 8.17 -8.65
CA PHE A 66 9.53 8.90 -7.38
C PHE A 66 10.48 10.10 -7.47
N GLY A 67 11.54 10.02 -8.27
CA GLY A 67 12.55 11.02 -8.54
C GLY A 67 13.36 11.57 -7.34
N PRO A 68 14.18 10.82 -6.63
CA PRO A 68 14.54 9.38 -6.64
C PRO A 68 13.85 8.54 -5.57
N ARG A 69 14.08 7.22 -5.63
CA ARG A 69 13.81 6.24 -4.58
C ARG A 69 14.97 5.24 -4.51
N SER A 70 15.39 4.89 -3.28
CA SER A 70 16.48 3.92 -3.07
C SER A 70 16.21 2.59 -3.77
N THR A 71 17.25 2.09 -4.47
CA THR A 71 17.20 0.77 -5.11
C THR A 71 17.07 -0.34 -4.08
N GLU A 72 17.85 -0.28 -2.98
CA GLU A 72 17.83 -1.25 -1.89
C GLU A 72 16.47 -1.30 -1.22
N LEU A 73 15.88 -0.14 -0.96
CA LEU A 73 14.52 -0.03 -0.43
C LEU A 73 13.53 -0.73 -1.37
N SER A 74 13.59 -0.44 -2.67
CA SER A 74 12.70 -1.03 -3.68
C SER A 74 12.85 -2.55 -3.76
N LEU A 75 14.08 -3.06 -3.69
CA LEU A 75 14.34 -4.50 -3.67
C LEU A 75 13.78 -5.18 -2.42
N VAL A 76 13.85 -4.54 -1.25
CA VAL A 76 13.34 -5.12 0.00
C VAL A 76 11.82 -5.01 0.08
N THR A 77 11.26 -3.83 -0.16
CA THR A 77 9.85 -3.52 0.13
C THR A 77 8.89 -3.89 -0.98
N ASP A 78 9.37 -3.91 -2.23
CA ASP A 78 8.54 -4.28 -3.38
C ASP A 78 8.90 -5.68 -3.90
N ILE A 79 10.16 -5.95 -4.20
CA ILE A 79 10.54 -7.20 -4.86
C ILE A 79 10.51 -8.38 -3.89
N MET A 80 11.27 -8.33 -2.79
CA MET A 80 11.28 -9.41 -1.80
C MET A 80 9.90 -9.62 -1.17
N ALA A 81 9.19 -8.53 -0.90
CA ALA A 81 7.85 -8.57 -0.35
C ALA A 81 6.83 -9.20 -1.32
N SER A 82 7.02 -9.12 -2.64
CA SER A 82 6.23 -9.82 -3.66
C SER A 82 6.56 -11.31 -3.78
N ILE A 83 7.84 -11.65 -3.65
CA ILE A 83 8.32 -13.03 -3.76
C ILE A 83 7.77 -13.91 -2.62
N LYS A 84 7.72 -13.37 -1.40
CA LYS A 84 7.32 -14.13 -0.20
C LYS A 84 5.89 -14.70 -0.30
N PRO A 85 4.84 -13.92 -0.62
CA PRO A 85 3.48 -14.44 -0.79
C PRO A 85 3.37 -15.45 -1.94
N LEU A 86 4.07 -15.24 -3.07
CA LEU A 86 4.07 -16.18 -4.19
C LEU A 86 4.66 -17.55 -3.79
N LYS A 87 5.82 -17.56 -3.13
CA LYS A 87 6.43 -18.79 -2.61
C LYS A 87 5.58 -19.44 -1.52
N HIS A 88 4.94 -18.65 -0.67
CA HIS A 88 4.03 -19.16 0.36
C HIS A 88 2.83 -19.85 -0.27
N ALA A 89 2.21 -19.24 -1.28
CA ALA A 89 1.11 -19.83 -2.03
C ALA A 89 1.50 -21.14 -2.70
N LEU A 90 2.65 -21.18 -3.39
CA LEU A 90 3.19 -22.41 -3.99
C LEU A 90 3.36 -23.54 -2.98
N LYS A 91 3.87 -23.22 -1.79
CA LYS A 91 4.13 -24.19 -0.71
C LYS A 91 2.85 -24.76 -0.13
N HIS A 92 1.80 -23.95 0.00
CA HIS A 92 0.59 -24.31 0.72
C HIS A 92 -0.60 -24.67 -0.18
N LEU A 93 -0.47 -24.55 -1.51
CA LEU A 93 -1.53 -24.74 -2.51
C LEU A 93 -2.31 -26.03 -2.30
N ASP A 94 -1.61 -27.17 -2.23
CA ASP A 94 -2.25 -28.48 -2.11
C ASP A 94 -3.01 -28.63 -0.79
N ALA A 95 -2.53 -28.00 0.29
CA ALA A 95 -3.22 -28.01 1.57
C ALA A 95 -4.50 -27.17 1.52
N TRP A 96 -4.45 -26.00 0.87
CA TRP A 96 -5.60 -25.11 0.74
C TRP A 96 -6.69 -25.67 -0.19
N MET A 97 -6.32 -26.50 -1.15
CA MET A 97 -7.27 -27.12 -2.06
C MET A 97 -7.98 -28.36 -1.47
N LYS A 98 -7.55 -28.86 -0.30
CA LYS A 98 -8.17 -30.02 0.32
C LYS A 98 -9.56 -29.69 0.85
N PRO A 99 -10.60 -30.52 0.54
CA PRO A 99 -11.90 -30.35 1.13
C PRO A 99 -11.86 -30.53 2.66
N GLU A 100 -12.53 -29.65 3.37
CA GLU A 100 -12.67 -29.71 4.82
C GLU A 100 -13.91 -30.52 5.20
N LYS A 101 -13.73 -31.63 5.89
CA LYS A 101 -14.87 -32.42 6.43
C LYS A 101 -15.60 -31.63 7.52
N ARG A 102 -16.93 -31.69 7.51
CA ARG A 102 -17.79 -31.09 8.53
C ARG A 102 -18.61 -32.15 9.24
N LYS A 103 -18.89 -31.92 10.51
CA LYS A 103 -19.83 -32.75 11.28
C LYS A 103 -21.27 -32.48 10.82
N LEU A 104 -22.06 -33.52 10.81
CA LEU A 104 -23.50 -33.43 10.58
C LEU A 104 -24.26 -33.60 11.89
N ASP A 105 -25.44 -33.02 11.96
CA ASP A 105 -26.36 -33.21 13.07
C ASP A 105 -26.81 -34.67 13.12
N PHE A 106 -27.04 -35.15 14.38
CA PHE A 106 -27.57 -36.49 14.59
C PHE A 106 -29.03 -36.56 14.08
N PRO A 107 -29.47 -37.65 13.40
CA PRO A 107 -28.72 -38.90 13.14
C PRO A 107 -28.07 -39.00 11.74
N MET A 108 -27.98 -37.92 10.97
CA MET A 108 -27.60 -37.92 9.54
C MET A 108 -26.27 -38.65 9.27
N GLY A 109 -25.27 -38.46 10.14
CA GLY A 109 -23.99 -39.16 10.01
C GLY A 109 -24.08 -40.67 10.13
N LEU A 110 -24.97 -41.18 10.97
CA LEU A 110 -25.24 -42.63 11.12
C LEU A 110 -25.92 -43.21 9.87
N LEU A 111 -26.67 -42.40 9.15
CA LEU A 111 -27.36 -42.80 7.93
C LEU A 111 -26.41 -42.70 6.69
N GLY A 112 -25.11 -42.49 6.91
CA GLY A 112 -24.10 -42.46 5.84
C GLY A 112 -23.95 -41.12 5.13
N ALA A 113 -24.63 -40.07 5.56
CA ALA A 113 -24.46 -38.72 4.99
C ALA A 113 -23.05 -38.16 5.30
N LYS A 114 -22.53 -37.35 4.38
CA LYS A 114 -21.21 -36.68 4.50
C LYS A 114 -21.36 -35.20 4.17
N ALA A 115 -20.69 -34.36 4.94
CA ALA A 115 -20.60 -32.92 4.67
C ALA A 115 -19.14 -32.50 4.52
N ARG A 116 -18.89 -31.62 3.57
CA ARG A 116 -17.58 -31.02 3.34
C ARG A 116 -17.72 -29.59 2.83
N VAL A 117 -16.72 -28.77 3.09
CA VAL A 117 -16.54 -27.45 2.47
C VAL A 117 -15.47 -27.59 1.40
N GLU A 118 -15.77 -27.12 0.21
CA GLU A 118 -14.81 -27.04 -0.91
C GLU A 118 -14.61 -25.57 -1.26
N TRP A 119 -13.34 -25.15 -1.31
CA TRP A 119 -12.96 -23.81 -1.70
C TRP A 119 -12.93 -23.68 -3.21
N GLN A 120 -13.79 -22.84 -3.75
CA GLN A 120 -13.92 -22.62 -5.20
C GLN A 120 -13.40 -21.23 -5.59
N PRO A 121 -12.82 -21.05 -6.80
CA PRO A 121 -12.51 -19.73 -7.31
C PRO A 121 -13.78 -18.90 -7.51
N LYS A 122 -13.67 -17.60 -7.31
CA LYS A 122 -14.79 -16.66 -7.50
C LYS A 122 -15.08 -16.38 -8.99
N GLY A 123 -14.02 -16.31 -9.81
CA GLY A 123 -14.12 -15.91 -11.21
C GLY A 123 -13.05 -14.90 -11.59
N VAL A 124 -13.47 -13.74 -12.09
CA VAL A 124 -12.58 -12.64 -12.48
C VAL A 124 -12.53 -11.58 -11.38
N VAL A 125 -11.35 -11.30 -10.91
CA VAL A 125 -11.12 -10.34 -9.80
C VAL A 125 -10.39 -9.10 -10.30
N GLY A 126 -10.94 -7.93 -10.00
CA GLY A 126 -10.28 -6.65 -10.23
C GLY A 126 -9.30 -6.32 -9.11
N ILE A 127 -8.09 -5.86 -9.44
CA ILE A 127 -7.09 -5.33 -8.51
C ILE A 127 -6.84 -3.87 -8.85
N LEU A 128 -7.12 -2.95 -7.91
CA LEU A 128 -6.66 -1.56 -8.00
C LEU A 128 -5.48 -1.40 -7.05
N SER A 129 -4.30 -1.18 -7.63
CA SER A 129 -3.04 -1.09 -6.89
C SER A 129 -2.65 0.36 -6.63
N PRO A 130 -2.05 0.67 -5.44
CA PRO A 130 -1.59 1.99 -5.09
C PRO A 130 -0.20 2.28 -5.68
N TRP A 131 0.26 3.50 -5.44
CA TRP A 131 1.52 4.00 -5.96
C TRP A 131 2.73 3.81 -5.01
N ASN A 132 2.49 3.65 -3.70
CA ASN A 132 3.57 3.68 -2.70
C ASN A 132 4.47 2.43 -2.68
N PHE A 133 3.90 1.25 -2.95
CA PHE A 133 4.60 -0.01 -3.19
C PHE A 133 3.94 -0.74 -4.37
N PRO A 134 4.09 -0.20 -5.59
CA PRO A 134 3.28 -0.58 -6.74
C PRO A 134 3.46 -2.04 -7.15
N VAL A 135 4.66 -2.60 -6.99
CA VAL A 135 4.93 -4.01 -7.33
C VAL A 135 4.42 -4.93 -6.23
N ASN A 136 4.76 -4.67 -4.97
CA ASN A 136 4.32 -5.52 -3.86
C ASN A 136 2.79 -5.55 -3.74
N LEU A 137 2.14 -4.40 -3.74
CA LEU A 137 0.68 -4.30 -3.54
C LEU A 137 -0.13 -4.70 -4.78
N THR A 138 0.54 -5.10 -5.85
CA THR A 138 -0.05 -5.82 -6.99
C THR A 138 0.19 -7.32 -6.88
N PHE A 139 1.43 -7.77 -6.70
CA PHE A 139 1.79 -9.19 -6.75
C PHE A 139 1.41 -9.95 -5.48
N ALA A 140 1.36 -9.30 -4.32
CA ALA A 140 0.95 -9.97 -3.08
C ALA A 140 -0.54 -10.41 -3.11
N PRO A 141 -1.52 -9.57 -3.44
CA PRO A 141 -2.88 -10.04 -3.62
C PRO A 141 -3.03 -10.98 -4.83
N LEU A 142 -2.28 -10.75 -5.92
CA LEU A 142 -2.29 -11.63 -7.09
C LEU A 142 -1.88 -13.06 -6.73
N ALA A 143 -0.93 -13.26 -5.81
CA ALA A 143 -0.52 -14.59 -5.35
C ALA A 143 -1.69 -15.39 -4.76
N GLY A 144 -2.48 -14.79 -3.86
CA GLY A 144 -3.67 -15.41 -3.30
C GLY A 144 -4.76 -15.68 -4.34
N LEU A 145 -4.92 -14.75 -5.26
CA LEU A 145 -5.88 -14.83 -6.37
C LEU A 145 -5.59 -16.01 -7.30
N LEU A 146 -4.34 -16.16 -7.73
CA LEU A 146 -3.89 -17.27 -8.60
C LEU A 146 -3.94 -18.61 -7.87
N ALA A 147 -3.57 -18.63 -6.58
CA ALA A 147 -3.68 -19.83 -5.75
C ALA A 147 -5.13 -20.31 -5.63
N ALA A 148 -6.09 -19.38 -5.52
CA ALA A 148 -7.52 -19.71 -5.50
C ALA A 148 -8.06 -20.14 -6.87
N GLY A 149 -7.31 -19.92 -7.97
CA GLY A 149 -7.71 -20.32 -9.32
C GLY A 149 -8.50 -19.24 -10.08
N ASN A 150 -8.46 -17.99 -9.63
CA ASN A 150 -9.15 -16.87 -10.27
C ASN A 150 -8.38 -16.32 -11.49
N ARG A 151 -9.06 -15.51 -12.28
CA ARG A 151 -8.51 -14.61 -13.29
C ARG A 151 -8.32 -13.22 -12.68
N ALA A 152 -7.45 -12.40 -13.26
CA ALA A 152 -7.18 -11.06 -12.74
C ALA A 152 -7.22 -9.99 -13.83
N MET A 153 -7.90 -8.88 -13.55
CA MET A 153 -7.67 -7.61 -14.23
C MET A 153 -7.00 -6.66 -13.22
N ILE A 154 -5.94 -6.00 -13.64
CA ILE A 154 -5.12 -5.14 -12.77
C ILE A 154 -5.16 -3.71 -13.31
N LYS A 155 -5.51 -2.76 -12.47
CA LYS A 155 -5.38 -1.33 -12.74
C LYS A 155 -4.34 -0.75 -11.79
N PRO A 156 -3.06 -0.64 -12.22
CA PRO A 156 -2.02 0.00 -11.42
C PRO A 156 -2.25 1.52 -11.36
N SER A 157 -1.55 2.18 -10.41
CA SER A 157 -1.71 3.60 -10.19
C SER A 157 -1.18 4.45 -11.36
N GLU A 158 -1.90 5.49 -11.71
CA GLU A 158 -1.49 6.53 -12.65
C GLU A 158 -0.37 7.43 -12.12
N TYR A 159 -0.14 7.42 -10.81
CA TYR A 159 0.94 8.21 -10.19
C TYR A 159 2.33 7.57 -10.35
N THR A 160 2.39 6.31 -10.78
CA THR A 160 3.64 5.58 -11.09
C THR A 160 3.59 5.06 -12.54
N PRO A 161 3.58 5.96 -13.53
CA PRO A 161 3.34 5.59 -14.93
C PRO A 161 4.43 4.71 -15.53
N VAL A 162 5.70 4.91 -15.18
CA VAL A 162 6.84 4.10 -15.69
C VAL A 162 6.76 2.68 -15.12
N THR A 163 6.54 2.54 -13.84
CA THR A 163 6.34 1.23 -13.19
C THR A 163 5.09 0.53 -13.73
N SER A 164 4.01 1.27 -13.95
CA SER A 164 2.74 0.71 -14.47
C SER A 164 2.87 0.23 -15.92
N ALA A 165 3.60 0.96 -16.77
CA ALA A 165 3.89 0.54 -18.13
C ALA A 165 4.78 -0.71 -18.17
N LEU A 166 5.83 -0.75 -17.34
CA LEU A 166 6.66 -1.94 -17.20
C LEU A 166 5.86 -3.16 -16.70
N MET A 167 5.00 -2.95 -15.69
CA MET A 167 4.14 -4.02 -15.17
C MET A 167 3.24 -4.60 -16.26
N LYS A 168 2.66 -3.75 -17.09
CA LYS A 168 1.87 -4.18 -18.24
C LYS A 168 2.71 -4.99 -19.22
N GLU A 169 3.86 -4.48 -19.65
CA GLU A 169 4.78 -5.15 -20.58
C GLU A 169 5.13 -6.57 -20.10
N VAL A 170 5.60 -6.71 -18.86
CA VAL A 170 6.13 -7.99 -18.38
C VAL A 170 5.03 -9.02 -18.05
N LEU A 171 3.84 -8.55 -17.63
CA LEU A 171 2.72 -9.45 -17.39
C LEU A 171 2.08 -9.91 -18.71
N GLU A 172 1.92 -9.04 -19.70
CA GLU A 172 1.41 -9.41 -21.02
C GLU A 172 2.37 -10.32 -21.81
N ALA A 173 3.68 -10.27 -21.53
CA ALA A 173 4.66 -11.22 -22.08
C ALA A 173 4.56 -12.63 -21.44
N ALA A 174 4.12 -12.72 -20.18
CA ALA A 174 4.08 -13.96 -19.42
C ALA A 174 2.70 -14.63 -19.38
N PHE A 175 1.62 -13.87 -19.58
CA PHE A 175 0.24 -14.33 -19.47
C PHE A 175 -0.60 -13.92 -20.66
N ASP A 176 -1.48 -14.82 -21.06
CA ASP A 176 -2.55 -14.43 -21.97
C ASP A 176 -3.51 -13.46 -21.28
N GLN A 177 -4.09 -12.52 -22.04
CA GLN A 177 -5.01 -11.51 -21.52
C GLN A 177 -6.25 -12.13 -20.85
N THR A 178 -6.63 -13.34 -21.26
CA THR A 178 -7.70 -14.10 -20.62
C THR A 178 -7.32 -14.68 -19.25
N GLU A 179 -6.05 -14.67 -18.87
CA GLU A 179 -5.57 -15.06 -17.55
C GLU A 179 -5.32 -13.84 -16.66
N ILE A 180 -4.47 -12.91 -17.12
CA ILE A 180 -4.15 -11.65 -16.45
C ILE A 180 -4.14 -10.54 -17.48
N ALA A 181 -4.88 -9.47 -17.23
CA ALA A 181 -4.87 -8.26 -18.04
C ALA A 181 -4.46 -7.04 -17.20
N VAL A 182 -3.66 -6.13 -17.78
CA VAL A 182 -3.25 -4.89 -17.13
C VAL A 182 -3.83 -3.69 -17.87
N ILE A 183 -4.65 -2.93 -17.18
CA ILE A 183 -5.34 -1.74 -17.69
C ILE A 183 -4.65 -0.49 -17.13
N THR A 184 -3.91 0.23 -17.94
CA THR A 184 -3.28 1.50 -17.57
C THR A 184 -4.19 2.67 -17.92
N GLY A 185 -4.05 3.79 -17.19
CA GLY A 185 -4.80 5.01 -17.46
C GLY A 185 -5.08 5.82 -16.21
N GLY A 186 -5.62 7.02 -16.39
CA GLY A 186 -5.89 8.00 -15.37
C GLY A 186 -7.13 7.71 -14.50
N PRO A 187 -7.59 8.70 -13.71
CA PRO A 187 -8.72 8.54 -12.79
C PRO A 187 -10.03 8.11 -13.47
N GLU A 188 -10.29 8.54 -14.71
CA GLU A 188 -11.52 8.16 -15.43
C GLU A 188 -11.52 6.67 -15.80
N VAL A 189 -10.33 6.12 -16.17
CA VAL A 189 -10.14 4.67 -16.34
C VAL A 189 -10.41 3.94 -15.04
N GLY A 190 -9.91 4.47 -13.92
CA GLY A 190 -10.15 3.91 -12.59
C GLY A 190 -11.63 3.85 -12.23
N LYS A 191 -12.38 4.92 -12.49
CA LYS A 191 -13.84 4.96 -12.29
C LYS A 191 -14.55 3.89 -13.11
N ALA A 192 -14.30 3.88 -14.42
CA ALA A 192 -14.93 2.91 -15.32
C ALA A 192 -14.56 1.46 -14.97
N PHE A 193 -13.31 1.22 -14.54
CA PHE A 193 -12.86 -0.08 -14.04
C PHE A 193 -13.68 -0.55 -12.84
N THR A 194 -13.95 0.34 -11.86
CA THR A 194 -14.71 0.00 -10.66
C THR A 194 -16.21 -0.23 -10.93
N GLU A 195 -16.72 0.22 -12.06
CA GLU A 195 -18.11 -0.01 -12.51
C GLU A 195 -18.29 -1.34 -13.25
N LEU A 196 -17.20 -2.05 -13.58
CA LEU A 196 -17.29 -3.37 -14.21
C LEU A 196 -17.84 -4.41 -13.21
N PRO A 197 -18.69 -5.34 -13.67
CA PRO A 197 -19.31 -6.36 -12.82
C PRO A 197 -18.32 -7.51 -12.56
N PHE A 198 -17.23 -7.24 -11.82
CA PHE A 198 -16.31 -8.26 -11.34
C PHE A 198 -16.97 -9.24 -10.38
N ASP A 199 -16.34 -10.38 -10.16
CA ASP A 199 -16.76 -11.34 -9.14
C ASP A 199 -16.18 -10.99 -7.76
N HIS A 200 -15.18 -10.11 -7.73
CA HIS A 200 -14.61 -9.45 -6.54
C HIS A 200 -13.72 -8.30 -6.97
N ILE A 201 -13.56 -7.28 -6.11
CA ILE A 201 -12.55 -6.23 -6.28
C ILE A 201 -11.67 -6.15 -5.03
N ILE A 202 -10.35 -6.09 -5.24
CA ILE A 202 -9.36 -5.75 -4.21
C ILE A 202 -8.89 -4.33 -4.51
N PHE A 203 -9.07 -3.45 -3.55
CA PHE A 203 -8.65 -2.05 -3.61
C PHE A 203 -7.68 -1.75 -2.48
N THR A 204 -6.51 -1.23 -2.82
CA THR A 204 -5.57 -0.66 -1.85
C THR A 204 -5.38 0.82 -2.13
N GLY A 205 -5.63 1.68 -1.14
CA GLY A 205 -5.51 3.13 -1.33
C GLY A 205 -6.19 3.97 -0.25
N ALA A 206 -6.45 5.24 -0.57
CA ALA A 206 -7.02 6.19 0.37
C ALA A 206 -8.50 5.90 0.71
N THR A 207 -8.89 6.08 1.96
CA THR A 207 -10.28 5.91 2.45
C THR A 207 -11.28 6.77 1.66
N SER A 208 -10.91 7.97 1.25
CA SER A 208 -11.76 8.84 0.43
C SER A 208 -12.09 8.22 -0.93
N VAL A 209 -11.12 7.59 -1.57
CA VAL A 209 -11.30 6.89 -2.85
C VAL A 209 -12.09 5.59 -2.66
N ALA A 210 -11.83 4.85 -1.58
CA ALA A 210 -12.54 3.61 -1.26
C ALA A 210 -14.07 3.79 -1.22
N ARG A 211 -14.55 4.93 -0.72
CA ARG A 211 -16.00 5.25 -0.72
C ARG A 211 -16.59 5.30 -2.12
N HIS A 212 -15.86 5.85 -3.08
CA HIS A 212 -16.28 5.86 -4.49
C HIS A 212 -16.24 4.46 -5.10
N VAL A 213 -15.21 3.67 -4.79
CA VAL A 213 -15.12 2.26 -5.22
C VAL A 213 -16.29 1.46 -4.67
N MET A 214 -16.63 1.60 -3.39
CA MET A 214 -17.79 0.94 -2.78
C MET A 214 -19.11 1.32 -3.46
N ALA A 215 -19.32 2.61 -3.71
CA ALA A 215 -20.53 3.09 -4.36
C ALA A 215 -20.66 2.57 -5.82
N ALA A 216 -19.54 2.49 -6.54
CA ALA A 216 -19.52 1.95 -7.90
C ALA A 216 -19.81 0.43 -7.90
N ALA A 217 -19.10 -0.33 -7.08
CA ALA A 217 -19.24 -1.78 -6.94
C ALA A 217 -20.65 -2.21 -6.51
N ALA A 218 -21.30 -1.42 -5.65
CA ALA A 218 -22.67 -1.69 -5.18
C ALA A 218 -23.70 -1.77 -6.30
N LYS A 219 -23.50 -1.07 -7.43
CA LYS A 219 -24.40 -1.11 -8.58
C LYS A 219 -24.51 -2.52 -9.17
N ASN A 220 -23.46 -3.31 -9.08
CA ASN A 220 -23.38 -4.68 -9.60
C ASN A 220 -23.27 -5.74 -8.48
N LEU A 221 -23.46 -5.35 -7.21
CA LEU A 221 -23.33 -6.20 -6.03
C LEU A 221 -21.95 -6.89 -5.94
N VAL A 222 -20.90 -6.23 -6.40
CA VAL A 222 -19.52 -6.76 -6.38
C VAL A 222 -18.97 -6.73 -4.96
N PRO A 223 -18.55 -7.87 -4.40
CA PRO A 223 -17.88 -7.92 -3.10
C PRO A 223 -16.51 -7.26 -3.14
N LEU A 224 -16.11 -6.61 -2.05
CA LEU A 224 -14.85 -5.87 -1.95
C LEU A 224 -13.94 -6.39 -0.84
N THR A 225 -12.63 -6.32 -1.10
CA THR A 225 -11.60 -6.27 -0.06
C THR A 225 -10.95 -4.89 -0.15
N LEU A 226 -11.00 -4.15 0.96
CA LEU A 226 -10.46 -2.79 1.05
C LEU A 226 -9.28 -2.76 2.01
N GLU A 227 -8.10 -2.45 1.45
CA GLU A 227 -6.87 -2.21 2.21
C GLU A 227 -6.62 -0.70 2.20
N LEU A 228 -6.77 -0.07 3.36
CA LEU A 228 -6.80 1.38 3.50
C LEU A 228 -5.69 1.86 4.45
N GLY A 229 -5.51 3.15 4.54
CA GLY A 229 -4.64 3.77 5.51
C GLY A 229 -5.31 4.05 6.85
N GLY A 230 -4.58 4.68 7.74
CA GLY A 230 -5.05 5.11 9.04
C GLY A 230 -3.99 5.87 9.81
N LYS A 231 -4.39 6.44 10.94
CA LYS A 231 -3.46 7.11 11.86
C LYS A 231 -2.90 6.08 12.84
N SER A 232 -1.66 5.64 12.58
CA SER A 232 -1.01 4.59 13.37
C SER A 232 -0.23 5.20 14.53
N PRO A 233 -0.65 5.02 15.80
CA PRO A 233 0.07 5.48 16.98
C PRO A 233 1.34 4.67 17.22
N THR A 234 2.40 5.35 17.65
CA THR A 234 3.55 4.72 18.27
C THR A 234 3.66 5.20 19.71
N ILE A 235 3.53 4.29 20.64
CA ILE A 235 3.53 4.55 22.08
C ILE A 235 4.92 4.25 22.63
N ILE A 236 5.55 5.24 23.26
CA ILE A 236 6.84 5.08 23.95
C ILE A 236 6.57 5.16 25.45
N SER A 237 6.72 4.04 26.16
CA SER A 237 6.46 4.00 27.61
C SER A 237 7.60 4.66 28.41
N ARG A 238 7.35 4.87 29.72
CA ARG A 238 8.39 5.39 30.63
C ARG A 238 9.58 4.44 30.81
N SER A 239 9.34 3.14 30.63
CA SER A 239 10.39 2.11 30.76
C SER A 239 11.13 1.82 29.46
N ALA A 240 10.71 2.42 28.34
CA ALA A 240 11.35 2.21 27.06
C ALA A 240 12.79 2.74 27.04
N ASP A 241 13.68 2.02 26.36
CA ASP A 241 14.98 2.54 25.96
C ASP A 241 14.77 3.58 24.85
N VAL A 242 14.96 4.86 25.19
CA VAL A 242 14.67 5.98 24.28
C VAL A 242 15.55 5.94 23.04
N ALA A 243 16.84 5.56 23.17
CA ALA A 243 17.75 5.51 22.03
C ALA A 243 17.31 4.47 21.01
N SER A 244 16.98 3.25 21.46
CA SER A 244 16.48 2.18 20.60
C SER A 244 15.11 2.53 19.97
N ALA A 245 14.19 3.09 20.77
CA ALA A 245 12.86 3.45 20.30
C ALA A 245 12.93 4.53 19.21
N THR A 246 13.70 5.61 19.43
CA THR A 246 13.83 6.71 18.48
C THR A 246 14.54 6.32 17.19
N GLU A 247 15.55 5.44 17.24
CA GLU A 247 16.21 4.90 16.06
C GLU A 247 15.22 4.13 15.18
N ARG A 248 14.37 3.27 15.77
CA ARG A 248 13.38 2.50 15.04
C ARG A 248 12.19 3.33 14.55
N VAL A 249 11.76 4.30 15.34
CA VAL A 249 10.71 5.26 14.89
C VAL A 249 11.22 6.08 13.71
N ALA A 250 12.44 6.62 13.79
CA ALA A 250 13.03 7.37 12.69
C ALA A 250 13.17 6.51 11.42
N MET A 251 13.62 5.26 11.56
CA MET A 251 13.69 4.30 10.46
C MET A 251 12.31 4.04 9.84
N GLY A 252 11.30 3.73 10.65
CA GLY A 252 9.94 3.47 10.17
C GLY A 252 9.28 4.69 9.54
N LYS A 253 9.58 5.89 10.05
CA LYS A 253 9.03 7.14 9.52
C LYS A 253 9.72 7.62 8.25
N LEU A 254 11.02 7.39 8.11
CA LEU A 254 11.79 7.86 6.95
C LEU A 254 11.87 6.82 5.84
N MET A 255 11.57 5.56 6.12
CA MET A 255 11.39 4.55 5.09
C MET A 255 10.34 5.02 4.08
N ASN A 256 10.68 5.01 2.78
CA ASN A 256 9.84 5.54 1.70
C ASN A 256 9.30 6.96 1.95
N ALA A 257 10.07 7.81 2.65
CA ALA A 257 9.66 9.15 3.10
C ALA A 257 8.32 9.13 3.89
N GLY A 258 8.04 8.09 4.66
CA GLY A 258 6.80 7.96 5.44
C GLY A 258 5.54 7.66 4.63
N GLN A 259 5.67 7.37 3.34
CA GLN A 259 4.58 7.06 2.43
C GLN A 259 4.19 5.57 2.54
N ILE A 260 3.83 5.17 3.76
CA ILE A 260 3.52 3.79 4.15
C ILE A 260 2.28 3.81 5.04
N CYS A 261 1.29 2.96 4.76
CA CYS A 261 0.07 2.83 5.56
C CYS A 261 0.32 2.47 7.04
N LEU A 262 1.46 1.81 7.33
CA LEU A 262 1.89 1.41 8.68
C LEU A 262 2.95 2.34 9.28
N ALA A 263 3.35 3.43 8.62
CA ALA A 263 4.34 4.36 9.16
C ALA A 263 3.82 4.98 10.47
N PRO A 264 4.72 5.24 11.45
CA PRO A 264 4.37 6.05 12.60
C PRO A 264 3.71 7.37 12.15
N ASP A 265 2.43 7.55 12.45
CA ASP A 265 1.70 8.76 12.08
C ASP A 265 1.81 9.81 13.18
N TYR A 266 1.66 9.37 14.44
CA TYR A 266 1.91 10.17 15.63
C TYR A 266 2.53 9.33 16.74
N LEU A 267 3.23 10.03 17.66
CA LEU A 267 3.81 9.47 18.86
C LEU A 267 2.95 9.81 20.07
N LEU A 268 2.84 8.87 20.99
CA LEU A 268 2.37 9.10 22.35
C LEU A 268 3.57 8.88 23.29
N VAL A 269 4.03 9.95 23.94
CA VAL A 269 5.25 9.97 24.73
C VAL A 269 5.00 10.51 26.14
N PRO A 270 5.72 10.06 27.18
CA PRO A 270 5.63 10.66 28.49
C PRO A 270 6.00 12.15 28.44
N GLU A 271 5.21 13.02 29.08
CA GLU A 271 5.42 14.47 29.04
C GLU A 271 6.86 14.85 29.43
N GLU A 272 7.40 14.22 30.46
CA GLU A 272 8.75 14.46 30.96
C GLU A 272 9.88 13.96 30.05
N LYS A 273 9.58 13.09 29.06
CA LYS A 273 10.56 12.52 28.11
C LYS A 273 10.46 13.10 26.70
N GLU A 274 9.48 13.94 26.41
CA GLU A 274 9.26 14.45 25.05
C GLU A 274 10.53 15.10 24.47
N GLY A 275 11.21 15.95 25.24
CA GLY A 275 12.44 16.61 24.81
C GLY A 275 13.55 15.62 24.45
N GLU A 276 13.77 14.60 25.29
CA GLU A 276 14.76 13.55 25.06
C GLU A 276 14.43 12.75 23.79
N ILE A 277 13.15 12.43 23.59
CA ILE A 277 12.68 11.66 22.41
C ILE A 277 12.85 12.47 21.13
N VAL A 278 12.54 13.77 21.14
CA VAL A 278 12.74 14.64 19.97
C VAL A 278 14.24 14.74 19.63
N GLU A 279 15.12 14.94 20.60
CA GLU A 279 16.57 14.96 20.35
C GLU A 279 17.08 13.58 19.86
N GLY A 280 16.56 12.48 20.38
CA GLY A 280 16.85 11.13 19.90
C GLY A 280 16.45 10.93 18.44
N LEU A 281 15.26 11.41 18.03
CA LEU A 281 14.81 11.37 16.64
C LEU A 281 15.70 12.22 15.71
N LYS A 282 16.13 13.40 16.15
CA LYS A 282 17.07 14.25 15.40
C LYS A 282 18.41 13.52 15.21
N ALA A 283 18.96 12.94 16.26
CA ALA A 283 20.22 12.20 16.22
C ALA A 283 20.12 10.95 15.33
N ALA A 284 19.05 10.18 15.45
CA ALA A 284 18.81 9.01 14.61
C ALA A 284 18.66 9.40 13.13
N THR A 285 17.93 10.46 12.84
CA THR A 285 17.77 10.99 11.46
C THR A 285 19.12 11.44 10.89
N ALA A 286 19.92 12.19 11.66
CA ALA A 286 21.23 12.64 11.21
C ALA A 286 22.22 11.47 10.98
N LYS A 287 22.14 10.42 11.79
CA LYS A 287 22.93 9.19 11.61
C LYS A 287 22.56 8.46 10.32
N MET A 288 21.27 8.33 10.00
CA MET A 288 20.80 7.64 8.81
C MET A 288 21.00 8.46 7.53
N TYR A 289 20.70 9.74 7.60
CA TYR A 289 20.71 10.66 6.46
C TYR A 289 21.47 11.96 6.84
N PRO A 290 22.83 11.92 6.87
CA PRO A 290 23.63 13.13 7.13
C PRO A 290 23.38 14.25 6.12
N THR A 291 23.07 13.88 4.87
CA THR A 291 22.56 14.74 3.80
C THR A 291 21.29 14.15 3.24
N MET A 292 20.40 14.95 2.66
CA MET A 292 19.12 14.48 2.11
C MET A 292 18.98 14.81 0.61
N LEU A 293 19.24 16.05 0.18
CA LEU A 293 18.99 16.47 -1.20
C LEU A 293 19.80 15.68 -2.23
N ALA A 294 21.09 15.55 -2.02
CA ALA A 294 21.99 14.80 -2.91
C ALA A 294 22.01 13.29 -2.61
N ASN A 295 21.41 12.84 -1.52
CA ASN A 295 21.46 11.44 -1.10
C ASN A 295 20.48 10.58 -1.93
N PRO A 296 20.93 9.60 -2.73
CA PRO A 296 20.06 8.77 -3.55
C PRO A 296 19.16 7.84 -2.71
N ASP A 297 19.56 7.54 -1.46
CA ASP A 297 18.81 6.66 -0.56
C ASP A 297 17.68 7.39 0.17
N TYR A 298 17.70 8.74 0.20
CA TYR A 298 16.60 9.50 0.76
C TYR A 298 15.50 9.67 -0.26
N THR A 299 14.42 8.94 -0.09
CA THR A 299 13.30 8.88 -1.04
C THR A 299 12.54 10.21 -1.12
N SER A 300 12.15 10.60 -2.32
CA SER A 300 11.27 11.76 -2.56
C SER A 300 9.82 11.47 -2.16
N VAL A 301 9.10 12.51 -1.78
CA VAL A 301 7.63 12.49 -1.79
C VAL A 301 7.16 12.36 -3.24
N LEU A 302 6.20 11.49 -3.50
CA LEU A 302 5.74 11.25 -4.87
C LEU A 302 4.97 12.44 -5.42
N GLY A 303 5.63 13.23 -6.28
CA GLY A 303 5.04 14.33 -7.01
C GLY A 303 4.71 15.58 -6.17
N ALA A 304 4.57 16.71 -6.86
CA ALA A 304 4.35 18.03 -6.24
C ALA A 304 3.05 18.07 -5.39
N ARG A 305 1.96 17.50 -5.88
CA ARG A 305 0.66 17.50 -5.19
C ARG A 305 0.73 16.91 -3.77
N HIS A 306 1.44 15.78 -3.60
CA HIS A 306 1.58 15.16 -2.27
C HIS A 306 2.50 15.99 -1.37
N ARG A 307 3.55 16.58 -1.93
CA ARG A 307 4.42 17.49 -1.21
C ARG A 307 3.67 18.73 -0.73
N GLU A 308 2.93 19.40 -1.60
CA GLU A 308 2.10 20.57 -1.27
C GLU A 308 1.09 20.27 -0.15
N ARG A 309 0.45 19.10 -0.20
CA ARG A 309 -0.45 18.65 0.88
C ARG A 309 0.27 18.53 2.23
N LEU A 310 1.48 17.97 2.24
CA LEU A 310 2.28 17.82 3.47
C LEU A 310 2.76 19.18 3.99
N GLU A 311 3.19 20.08 3.10
CA GLU A 311 3.57 21.44 3.45
C GLU A 311 2.35 22.20 4.03
N ALA A 312 1.17 22.01 3.47
CA ALA A 312 -0.08 22.60 3.99
C ALA A 312 -0.43 22.06 5.39
N HIS A 313 -0.22 20.77 5.67
CA HIS A 313 -0.38 20.22 7.02
C HIS A 313 0.57 20.85 8.03
N VAL A 314 1.83 21.03 7.67
CA VAL A 314 2.84 21.66 8.53
C VAL A 314 2.49 23.11 8.81
N GLU A 315 2.04 23.85 7.79
CA GLU A 315 1.68 25.26 7.91
C GLU A 315 0.40 25.47 8.72
N ASP A 316 -0.62 24.61 8.54
CA ASP A 316 -1.83 24.59 9.37
C ASP A 316 -1.50 24.40 10.85
N ALA A 317 -0.62 23.44 11.16
CA ALA A 317 -0.18 23.17 12.53
C ALA A 317 0.55 24.38 13.13
N ARG A 318 1.46 25.01 12.36
CA ARG A 318 2.20 26.20 12.78
C ARG A 318 1.28 27.38 13.02
N ALA A 319 0.35 27.64 12.12
CA ALA A 319 -0.63 28.72 12.23
C ALA A 319 -1.56 28.55 13.44
N LYS A 320 -1.80 27.31 13.87
CA LYS A 320 -2.61 26.97 15.06
C LYS A 320 -1.77 26.85 16.35
N GLY A 321 -0.50 27.25 16.32
CA GLY A 321 0.35 27.40 17.51
C GLY A 321 1.18 26.17 17.87
N ALA A 322 1.26 25.14 17.01
CA ALA A 322 2.16 24.03 17.24
C ALA A 322 3.63 24.43 17.05
N ASP A 323 4.51 23.82 17.85
CA ASP A 323 5.97 23.90 17.67
C ASP A 323 6.42 22.92 16.61
N VAL A 324 7.05 23.42 15.55
CA VAL A 324 7.48 22.62 14.39
C VAL A 324 9.00 22.54 14.33
N VAL A 325 9.54 21.38 14.68
CA VAL A 325 10.97 21.09 14.61
C VAL A 325 11.29 20.47 13.24
N VAL A 326 12.13 21.16 12.46
CA VAL A 326 12.63 20.66 11.16
C VAL A 326 13.96 19.96 11.36
N VAL A 327 14.05 18.70 10.97
CA VAL A 327 15.29 17.91 11.08
C VAL A 327 16.00 17.91 9.72
N ASN A 328 16.95 18.83 9.58
CA ASN A 328 17.78 19.04 8.39
C ASN A 328 19.26 19.05 8.80
N PRO A 329 19.93 17.90 8.92
CA PRO A 329 21.26 17.80 9.52
C PRO A 329 22.34 18.65 8.82
N ALA A 330 22.29 18.77 7.50
CA ALA A 330 23.28 19.51 6.72
C ALA A 330 22.88 20.96 6.38
N ASN A 331 21.76 21.46 6.94
CA ASN A 331 21.22 22.79 6.59
C ASN A 331 21.03 23.00 5.10
N GLU A 332 20.55 21.96 4.39
CA GLU A 332 20.34 22.00 2.95
C GLU A 332 19.16 22.92 2.58
N ASP A 333 19.24 23.59 1.43
CA ASP A 333 18.20 24.49 0.93
C ASP A 333 17.19 23.73 0.06
N PHE A 334 16.11 23.23 0.67
CA PHE A 334 15.05 22.49 -0.01
C PHE A 334 14.19 23.35 -0.98
N SER A 335 14.36 24.67 -1.01
CA SER A 335 13.69 25.53 -2.00
C SER A 335 14.34 25.45 -3.39
N LYS A 336 15.59 25.00 -3.47
CA LYS A 336 16.41 24.95 -4.70
C LYS A 336 16.52 23.55 -5.30
N GLN A 337 15.61 22.65 -4.99
CA GLN A 337 15.63 21.29 -5.51
C GLN A 337 14.81 21.13 -6.79
N ASN A 338 15.17 20.13 -7.58
CA ASN A 338 14.41 19.65 -8.74
C ASN A 338 13.66 18.33 -8.44
N THR A 339 13.67 17.91 -7.19
CA THR A 339 12.98 16.72 -6.66
C THR A 339 11.82 17.16 -5.75
N ASN A 340 11.13 16.21 -5.12
CA ASN A 340 10.11 16.50 -4.11
C ASN A 340 10.54 16.03 -2.73
N LYS A 341 11.85 16.00 -2.44
CA LYS A 341 12.34 15.63 -1.12
C LYS A 341 11.88 16.63 -0.06
N MET A 342 11.58 16.13 1.13
CA MET A 342 11.12 16.91 2.26
C MET A 342 11.82 16.42 3.53
N PRO A 343 12.41 17.30 4.35
CA PRO A 343 13.04 16.88 5.60
C PRO A 343 11.99 16.38 6.60
N LEU A 344 12.42 15.63 7.61
CA LEU A 344 11.52 15.24 8.69
C LEU A 344 11.03 16.48 9.46
N HIS A 345 9.72 16.61 9.59
CA HIS A 345 9.09 17.61 10.45
C HIS A 345 8.49 16.91 11.67
N ILE A 346 8.86 17.36 12.87
CA ILE A 346 8.27 16.89 14.12
C ILE A 346 7.38 18.02 14.65
N ILE A 347 6.08 17.74 14.79
CA ILE A 347 5.08 18.69 15.26
C ILE A 347 4.76 18.38 16.71
N ARG A 348 4.99 19.34 17.62
CA ARG A 348 4.74 19.25 19.06
C ARG A 348 3.55 20.13 19.44
N GLY A 349 2.80 19.72 20.45
CA GLY A 349 1.64 20.49 20.90
C GLY A 349 0.49 20.51 19.90
N ALA A 350 0.35 19.47 19.08
CA ALA A 350 -0.77 19.35 18.15
C ALA A 350 -2.10 19.17 18.88
N THR A 351 -3.16 19.79 18.34
CA THR A 351 -4.54 19.65 18.81
C THR A 351 -5.40 18.96 17.77
N ASP A 352 -6.54 18.40 18.20
CA ASP A 352 -7.48 17.69 17.31
C ASP A 352 -8.03 18.58 16.16
N GLU A 353 -7.94 19.90 16.29
CA GLU A 353 -8.38 20.85 15.24
C GLU A 353 -7.37 20.99 14.11
N MET A 354 -6.15 20.51 14.26
CA MET A 354 -5.10 20.56 13.23
C MET A 354 -5.31 19.46 12.21
N THR A 355 -5.08 19.77 10.93
CA THR A 355 -5.29 18.80 9.83
C THR A 355 -4.39 17.56 9.97
N VAL A 356 -3.20 17.70 10.53
CA VAL A 356 -2.31 16.57 10.85
C VAL A 356 -2.93 15.55 11.82
N MET A 357 -3.93 15.95 12.62
CA MET A 357 -4.66 15.05 13.52
C MET A 357 -5.94 14.50 12.91
N GLN A 358 -6.49 15.16 11.90
CA GLN A 358 -7.75 14.77 11.24
C GLN A 358 -7.52 13.78 10.09
N GLU A 359 -6.37 13.81 9.43
CA GLU A 359 -6.06 13.02 8.26
C GLU A 359 -4.80 12.18 8.46
N GLU A 360 -4.69 11.07 7.73
CA GLU A 360 -3.45 10.31 7.61
C GLU A 360 -2.37 11.18 6.95
N ILE A 361 -1.21 11.28 7.59
CA ILE A 361 -0.13 12.15 7.12
C ILE A 361 0.50 11.63 5.83
N PHE A 362 0.88 10.38 5.78
CA PHE A 362 1.46 9.70 4.62
C PHE A 362 2.67 10.45 4.01
N GLY A 363 3.62 10.81 4.89
CA GLY A 363 4.79 11.61 4.52
C GLY A 363 5.77 11.78 5.69
N PRO A 364 6.91 12.51 5.50
CA PRO A 364 7.93 12.70 6.51
C PRO A 364 7.56 13.81 7.52
N VAL A 365 6.35 13.74 8.04
CA VAL A 365 5.83 14.59 9.10
C VAL A 365 5.34 13.70 10.23
N LEU A 366 5.75 13.95 11.46
CA LEU A 366 5.48 13.14 12.63
C LEU A 366 4.95 14.03 13.75
N VAL A 367 3.79 13.69 14.30
CA VAL A 367 3.22 14.41 15.45
C VAL A 367 3.73 13.79 16.74
N SER A 368 4.12 14.62 17.72
CA SER A 368 4.42 14.21 19.09
C SER A 368 3.32 14.71 20.03
N MET A 369 2.65 13.79 20.70
CA MET A 369 1.64 14.05 21.72
C MET A 369 2.11 13.50 23.05
N THR A 370 1.93 14.28 24.13
CA THR A 370 2.36 13.89 25.47
C THR A 370 1.23 13.24 26.25
N PHE A 371 1.59 12.37 27.19
CA PHE A 371 0.67 11.81 28.17
C PHE A 371 1.29 11.80 29.57
N ARG A 372 0.44 11.81 30.60
CA ARG A 372 0.83 11.73 32.03
C ARG A 372 0.51 10.37 32.63
N THR A 373 -0.57 9.75 32.19
CA THR A 373 -1.03 8.47 32.72
C THR A 373 -1.24 7.42 31.62
N PRO A 374 -1.15 6.11 31.95
CA PRO A 374 -1.46 5.06 30.99
C PRO A 374 -2.91 5.10 30.46
N ALA A 375 -3.87 5.61 31.25
CA ALA A 375 -5.26 5.76 30.84
C ALA A 375 -5.37 6.77 29.69
N GLU A 376 -4.70 7.91 29.78
CA GLU A 376 -4.66 8.92 28.70
C GLU A 376 -4.11 8.35 27.39
N VAL A 377 -3.15 7.41 27.44
CA VAL A 377 -2.63 6.74 26.22
C VAL A 377 -3.72 6.00 25.49
N VAL A 378 -4.55 5.26 26.23
CA VAL A 378 -5.67 4.51 25.66
C VAL A 378 -6.72 5.45 25.06
N ASP A 379 -7.04 6.52 25.78
CA ASP A 379 -8.01 7.53 25.30
C ASP A 379 -7.50 8.23 24.04
N LEU A 380 -6.24 8.69 24.04
CA LEU A 380 -5.62 9.33 22.88
C LEU A 380 -5.52 8.39 21.67
N ALA A 381 -5.10 7.13 21.89
CA ALA A 381 -5.00 6.16 20.81
C ALA A 381 -6.36 5.81 20.20
N ASN A 382 -7.43 5.82 20.99
CA ASN A 382 -8.80 5.54 20.53
C ASN A 382 -9.54 6.79 20.00
N ASN A 383 -9.01 7.99 20.22
CA ASN A 383 -9.60 9.24 19.71
C ASN A 383 -9.38 9.43 18.20
N THR A 384 -8.72 8.53 17.52
CA THR A 384 -8.55 8.58 16.08
C THR A 384 -9.68 7.86 15.36
N ARG A 385 -10.17 8.46 14.27
CA ARG A 385 -11.31 7.92 13.50
C ARG A 385 -10.99 6.57 12.85
N TYR A 386 -9.73 6.36 12.45
CA TYR A 386 -9.25 5.16 11.79
C TYR A 386 -7.85 4.83 12.29
N GLY A 387 -7.69 3.72 13.01
CA GLY A 387 -6.41 3.10 13.32
C GLY A 387 -6.15 1.93 12.38
N LEU A 388 -4.90 1.72 11.98
CA LEU A 388 -4.50 0.56 11.17
C LEU A 388 -3.51 -0.32 11.94
N ALA A 389 -2.49 0.28 12.55
CA ALA A 389 -1.49 -0.40 13.35
C ALA A 389 -1.20 0.41 14.61
N ALA A 390 -0.71 -0.26 15.66
CA ALA A 390 -0.18 0.39 16.85
C ALA A 390 1.14 -0.28 17.23
N THR A 391 2.14 0.53 17.61
CA THR A 391 3.44 0.05 18.09
C THR A 391 3.64 0.51 19.52
N VAL A 392 4.13 -0.38 20.39
CA VAL A 392 4.38 -0.09 21.81
C VAL A 392 5.82 -0.45 22.14
N TRP A 393 6.50 0.45 22.84
CA TRP A 393 7.88 0.32 23.32
C TRP A 393 7.93 0.35 24.85
#